data_a14bf4a346bbeb5ef1bf3fd403d27920
#
_entry.id   a14bf4a346bbeb5ef1bf3fd403d27920
#
_cell.length_a   1.000
_cell.length_b   1.000
_cell.length_c   1.000
_cell.angle_alpha   90.00
_cell.angle_beta   90.00
_cell.angle_gamma   90.00
#
_symmetry.space_group_name_H-M   'P 1'
#
loop_
_entity.id
_entity.type
_entity.pdbx_description
1 polymer ?
#
loop_
_entity_poly.entity_id
_entity_poly.type
_entity_poly.pdbx_seq_one_letter_code
_entity_poly.pdbx_strand_id
1 'polypeptide(L)'
;MRTQLIALAAGLALMTAGPAWAEERDARMVEVDYAPGSVYRISGAFRTATQIVFGPDEAIRHAAIGDSVSWEVAAEGSVLFLKPRERLQATNLLVVTERGGATRHYAFELAARDARDRSSIAYQIRFRYPADLQAATVASLDAAAEAIGDRVIDLALDQAALSGPRNLAYSVQGASDLQPSEVTDNGRFTVLRFPANQPIPSIFAVSAEGEESLVPFDVRGEFVVIHAVVPGLRLRRGASVLCIFNEAYDPRGVATGTGTASPIVHRSVAQGAQP
;
A
#
# COMPACT_ATOMS: atom_id res chain seq x y z
N MET A 1 35.19 60.65 -11.38
CA MET A 1 34.21 59.59 -11.00
C MET A 1 34.30 58.47 -12.02
N ARG A 2 34.96 57.38 -11.67
CA ARG A 2 35.18 56.22 -12.58
C ARG A 2 34.24 55.11 -12.15
N THR A 3 33.30 54.77 -13.02
CA THR A 3 32.40 53.67 -12.87
C THR A 3 33.06 52.38 -13.37
N GLN A 4 33.31 51.43 -12.50
CA GLN A 4 33.79 50.07 -12.88
C GLN A 4 32.59 49.16 -13.15
N LEU A 5 32.50 48.67 -14.38
CA LEU A 5 31.65 47.57 -14.80
C LEU A 5 32.30 46.21 -14.38
N ILE A 6 31.66 45.47 -13.53
CA ILE A 6 32.04 44.08 -13.21
C ILE A 6 31.24 43.16 -14.16
N ALA A 7 31.95 42.56 -15.10
CA ALA A 7 31.42 41.51 -15.98
C ALA A 7 31.40 40.16 -15.25
N LEU A 8 30.21 39.60 -15.01
CA LEU A 8 29.99 38.29 -14.43
C LEU A 8 30.04 37.25 -15.57
N ALA A 9 31.12 36.49 -15.70
CA ALA A 9 31.24 35.39 -16.64
C ALA A 9 30.55 34.14 -16.05
N ALA A 10 29.39 33.79 -16.58
CA ALA A 10 28.73 32.54 -16.27
C ALA A 10 29.39 31.40 -17.09
N GLY A 11 30.19 30.58 -16.43
CA GLY A 11 30.76 29.36 -17.02
C GLY A 11 29.71 28.24 -17.15
N LEU A 12 29.30 27.97 -18.39
CA LEU A 12 28.42 26.84 -18.73
C LEU A 12 29.25 25.57 -18.76
N ALA A 13 29.26 24.78 -17.71
CA ALA A 13 29.89 23.44 -17.68
C ALA A 13 29.04 22.48 -18.53
N LEU A 14 29.47 22.21 -19.77
CA LEU A 14 28.96 21.09 -20.56
C LEU A 14 29.39 19.78 -19.87
N MET A 15 28.46 19.13 -19.18
CA MET A 15 28.66 17.73 -18.80
C MET A 15 28.51 16.87 -20.07
N THR A 16 29.61 16.41 -20.61
CA THR A 16 29.64 15.37 -21.65
C THR A 16 29.20 14.06 -20.99
N ALA A 17 27.95 13.69 -21.15
CA ALA A 17 27.48 12.32 -20.87
C ALA A 17 28.24 11.40 -21.82
N GLY A 18 29.21 10.64 -21.31
CA GLY A 18 29.88 9.58 -22.06
C GLY A 18 28.82 8.54 -22.51
N PRO A 19 29.05 7.86 -23.66
CA PRO A 19 28.17 6.81 -24.12
C PRO A 19 28.10 5.74 -23.02
N ALA A 20 26.90 5.52 -22.45
CA ALA A 20 26.62 4.35 -21.63
C ALA A 20 26.75 3.14 -22.56
N TRP A 21 27.81 2.40 -22.46
CA TRP A 21 27.96 1.10 -23.12
C TRP A 21 26.89 0.20 -22.52
N ALA A 22 25.81 0.02 -23.25
CA ALA A 22 24.86 -1.06 -22.96
C ALA A 22 25.64 -2.35 -23.19
N GLU A 23 25.98 -3.05 -22.11
CA GLU A 23 26.63 -4.36 -22.17
C GLU A 23 25.68 -5.29 -22.91
N GLU A 24 26.04 -5.63 -24.16
CA GLU A 24 25.23 -6.51 -25.00
C GLU A 24 25.17 -7.87 -24.33
N ARG A 25 23.98 -8.27 -23.88
CA ARG A 25 23.78 -9.56 -23.19
C ARG A 25 24.20 -10.68 -24.15
N ASP A 26 25.04 -11.58 -23.67
CA ASP A 26 25.44 -12.77 -24.40
C ASP A 26 24.20 -13.56 -24.85
N ALA A 27 24.09 -13.86 -26.14
CA ALA A 27 22.93 -14.57 -26.72
C ALA A 27 22.70 -15.97 -26.12
N ARG A 28 23.69 -16.51 -25.39
CA ARG A 28 23.58 -17.78 -24.67
C ARG A 28 22.88 -17.65 -23.31
N MET A 29 22.61 -16.44 -22.86
CA MET A 29 21.80 -16.15 -21.66
C MET A 29 20.37 -15.84 -22.09
N VAL A 30 19.53 -16.86 -22.12
CA VAL A 30 18.18 -16.79 -22.69
C VAL A 30 17.14 -16.53 -21.60
N GLU A 31 16.18 -15.66 -21.87
CA GLU A 31 15.00 -15.48 -21.04
C GLU A 31 13.78 -16.07 -21.74
N VAL A 32 12.97 -16.83 -21.00
CA VAL A 32 11.77 -17.50 -21.52
C VAL A 32 10.59 -17.26 -20.61
N ASP A 33 9.44 -16.93 -21.19
CA ASP A 33 8.21 -16.75 -20.41
C ASP A 33 7.62 -18.10 -20.02
N TYR A 34 7.26 -18.24 -18.75
CA TYR A 34 6.52 -19.41 -18.29
C TYR A 34 5.08 -19.34 -18.81
N ALA A 35 4.66 -20.43 -19.45
CA ALA A 35 3.27 -20.64 -19.85
C ALA A 35 2.86 -22.06 -19.43
N PRO A 36 1.79 -22.24 -18.64
CA PRO A 36 1.29 -23.55 -18.25
C PRO A 36 0.98 -24.43 -19.44
N GLY A 37 1.40 -25.71 -19.40
CA GLY A 37 1.17 -26.66 -20.47
C GLY A 37 2.11 -26.56 -21.68
N SER A 38 3.08 -25.65 -21.66
CA SER A 38 4.09 -25.52 -22.72
C SER A 38 5.22 -26.53 -22.57
N VAL A 39 5.77 -26.95 -23.71
CA VAL A 39 6.99 -27.77 -23.77
C VAL A 39 8.15 -26.91 -24.26
N TYR A 40 9.20 -26.82 -23.44
CA TYR A 40 10.39 -26.03 -23.71
C TYR A 40 11.48 -26.90 -24.34
N ARG A 41 11.99 -26.54 -25.51
CA ARG A 41 13.04 -27.27 -26.18
C ARG A 41 14.41 -26.78 -25.77
N ILE A 42 15.24 -27.69 -25.28
CA ILE A 42 16.60 -27.40 -24.86
C ILE A 42 17.58 -28.22 -25.71
N SER A 43 18.51 -27.49 -26.37
CA SER A 43 19.61 -28.12 -27.07
C SER A 43 20.87 -28.01 -26.21
N GLY A 44 21.37 -29.15 -25.70
CA GLY A 44 22.65 -29.22 -25.00
C GLY A 44 23.76 -29.58 -25.96
N ALA A 45 25.02 -29.24 -25.62
CA ALA A 45 26.20 -29.68 -26.34
C ALA A 45 27.14 -30.47 -25.43
N PHE A 46 27.86 -31.39 -25.99
CA PHE A 46 28.86 -32.13 -25.23
C PHE A 46 29.91 -31.20 -24.63
N ARG A 47 30.34 -31.49 -23.40
CA ARG A 47 31.29 -30.69 -22.61
C ARG A 47 30.74 -29.29 -22.27
N THR A 48 29.42 -29.10 -22.29
CA THR A 48 28.76 -27.86 -21.91
C THR A 48 27.61 -28.20 -20.97
N ALA A 49 27.47 -27.44 -19.89
CA ALA A 49 26.29 -27.49 -19.02
C ALA A 49 25.36 -26.35 -19.35
N THR A 50 24.07 -26.58 -19.29
CA THR A 50 23.02 -25.57 -19.35
C THR A 50 22.38 -25.44 -17.98
N GLN A 51 22.28 -24.22 -17.50
CA GLN A 51 21.61 -23.88 -16.26
C GLN A 51 20.18 -23.43 -16.56
N ILE A 52 19.21 -24.00 -15.87
CA ILE A 52 17.82 -23.52 -15.88
C ILE A 52 17.55 -22.83 -14.56
N VAL A 53 17.12 -21.57 -14.60
CA VAL A 53 16.84 -20.75 -13.43
C VAL A 53 15.35 -20.49 -13.37
N PHE A 54 14.70 -21.02 -12.35
CA PHE A 54 13.30 -20.77 -12.03
C PHE A 54 13.15 -19.47 -11.22
N GLY A 55 11.96 -19.18 -10.72
CA GLY A 55 11.71 -18.01 -9.90
C GLY A 55 12.57 -17.96 -8.63
N PRO A 56 12.91 -16.77 -8.11
CA PRO A 56 13.81 -16.64 -6.95
C PRO A 56 13.28 -17.36 -5.68
N ASP A 57 11.95 -17.41 -5.53
CA ASP A 57 11.29 -18.04 -4.37
C ASP A 57 10.66 -19.39 -4.74
N GLU A 58 11.11 -20.00 -5.82
CA GLU A 58 10.58 -21.24 -6.39
C GLU A 58 11.54 -22.39 -6.13
N ALA A 59 11.14 -23.35 -5.32
CA ALA A 59 11.97 -24.51 -4.98
C ALA A 59 11.61 -25.72 -5.85
N ILE A 60 12.62 -26.38 -6.42
CA ILE A 60 12.43 -27.64 -7.14
C ILE A 60 12.06 -28.71 -6.13
N ARG A 61 10.92 -29.39 -6.34
CA ARG A 61 10.45 -30.52 -5.52
C ARG A 61 10.76 -31.85 -6.17
N HIS A 62 10.56 -31.95 -7.47
CA HIS A 62 10.81 -33.17 -8.23
C HIS A 62 11.37 -32.82 -9.61
N ALA A 63 12.30 -33.66 -10.06
CA ALA A 63 12.78 -33.64 -11.43
C ALA A 63 12.87 -35.10 -11.91
N ALA A 64 12.20 -35.42 -13.01
CA ALA A 64 12.17 -36.75 -13.60
C ALA A 64 12.59 -36.69 -15.06
N ILE A 65 13.61 -37.43 -15.45
CA ILE A 65 14.13 -37.46 -16.81
C ILE A 65 13.87 -38.86 -17.42
N GLY A 66 13.50 -38.87 -18.69
CA GLY A 66 13.24 -40.13 -19.41
C GLY A 66 14.50 -40.95 -19.70
N ASP A 67 15.62 -40.27 -19.90
CA ASP A 67 16.92 -40.92 -20.12
C ASP A 67 17.98 -40.37 -19.15
N SER A 68 18.20 -41.11 -18.06
CA SER A 68 19.17 -40.76 -17.02
C SER A 68 20.61 -41.20 -17.34
N VAL A 69 20.82 -42.00 -18.39
CA VAL A 69 22.15 -42.43 -18.82
C VAL A 69 22.84 -41.38 -19.66
N SER A 70 22.10 -40.83 -20.63
CA SER A 70 22.62 -39.83 -21.57
C SER A 70 22.68 -38.39 -21.03
N TRP A 71 21.99 -38.15 -19.92
CA TRP A 71 21.93 -36.81 -19.31
C TRP A 71 22.27 -36.87 -17.83
N GLU A 72 23.11 -35.96 -17.42
CA GLU A 72 23.32 -35.63 -16.00
C GLU A 72 22.43 -34.46 -15.62
N VAL A 73 21.65 -34.67 -14.56
CA VAL A 73 20.73 -33.66 -14.01
C VAL A 73 21.06 -33.43 -12.55
N ALA A 74 21.28 -32.17 -12.16
CA ALA A 74 21.47 -31.78 -10.77
C ALA A 74 20.55 -30.59 -10.46
N ALA A 75 19.87 -30.66 -9.31
CA ALA A 75 18.93 -29.63 -8.88
C ALA A 75 19.38 -29.07 -7.52
N GLU A 76 19.37 -27.74 -7.38
CA GLU A 76 19.69 -27.05 -6.14
C GLU A 76 18.80 -25.80 -6.01
N GLY A 77 17.96 -25.76 -4.98
CA GLY A 77 17.05 -24.64 -4.75
C GLY A 77 16.12 -24.36 -5.94
N SER A 78 16.31 -23.21 -6.58
CA SER A 78 15.58 -22.78 -7.79
C SER A 78 16.35 -23.00 -9.08
N VAL A 79 17.44 -23.77 -9.05
CA VAL A 79 18.32 -23.93 -10.20
C VAL A 79 18.47 -25.41 -10.55
N LEU A 80 18.44 -25.70 -11.84
CA LEU A 80 18.66 -27.04 -12.37
C LEU A 80 19.75 -27.00 -13.42
N PHE A 81 20.71 -27.94 -13.33
CA PHE A 81 21.81 -28.07 -14.26
C PHE A 81 21.59 -29.28 -15.13
N LEU A 82 21.80 -29.14 -16.44
CA LEU A 82 21.69 -30.20 -17.44
C LEU A 82 23.00 -30.31 -18.17
N LYS A 83 23.51 -31.56 -18.32
CA LYS A 83 24.73 -31.82 -19.06
C LYS A 83 24.57 -33.11 -19.87
N PRO A 84 24.65 -33.07 -21.21
CA PRO A 84 24.62 -34.27 -22.03
C PRO A 84 25.92 -35.04 -21.89
N ARG A 85 25.82 -36.37 -21.71
CA ARG A 85 26.92 -37.33 -21.62
C ARG A 85 27.13 -38.06 -22.90
N GLU A 86 26.03 -38.50 -23.54
CA GLU A 86 26.06 -39.34 -24.73
C GLU A 86 25.13 -38.77 -25.81
N ARG A 87 25.39 -39.20 -27.04
CA ARG A 87 24.56 -38.83 -28.20
C ARG A 87 23.49 -39.90 -28.42
N LEU A 88 22.31 -39.65 -27.87
CA LEU A 88 21.13 -40.46 -28.08
C LEU A 88 19.97 -39.64 -28.65
N GLN A 89 18.81 -40.28 -28.80
CA GLN A 89 17.58 -39.61 -29.25
C GLN A 89 17.14 -38.56 -28.25
N ALA A 90 16.27 -37.68 -28.69
CA ALA A 90 15.67 -36.70 -27.81
C ALA A 90 14.90 -37.39 -26.67
N THR A 91 14.99 -36.82 -25.48
CA THR A 91 14.28 -37.31 -24.29
C THR A 91 13.50 -36.16 -23.66
N ASN A 92 12.68 -36.47 -22.67
CA ASN A 92 11.96 -35.46 -21.91
C ASN A 92 12.51 -35.29 -20.48
N LEU A 93 12.28 -34.13 -19.90
CA LEU A 93 12.49 -33.84 -18.49
C LEU A 93 11.26 -33.15 -17.95
N LEU A 94 10.71 -33.64 -16.86
CA LEU A 94 9.58 -33.06 -16.15
C LEU A 94 10.08 -32.52 -14.81
N VAL A 95 9.74 -31.29 -14.52
CA VAL A 95 10.12 -30.62 -13.27
C VAL A 95 8.87 -30.09 -12.58
N VAL A 96 8.78 -30.36 -11.29
CA VAL A 96 7.75 -29.78 -10.42
C VAL A 96 8.44 -28.88 -9.41
N THR A 97 7.99 -27.65 -9.35
CA THR A 97 8.47 -26.64 -8.41
C THR A 97 7.35 -26.21 -7.49
N GLU A 98 7.70 -25.61 -6.37
CA GLU A 98 6.75 -25.03 -5.41
C GLU A 98 7.16 -23.60 -5.06
N ARG A 99 6.18 -22.69 -5.05
CA ARG A 99 6.32 -21.32 -4.61
C ARG A 99 5.10 -20.89 -3.82
N GLY A 100 5.29 -20.52 -2.54
CA GLY A 100 4.19 -20.06 -1.68
C GLY A 100 3.01 -21.03 -1.56
N GLY A 101 3.28 -22.36 -1.57
CA GLY A 101 2.25 -23.40 -1.53
C GLY A 101 1.60 -23.74 -2.87
N ALA A 102 1.88 -22.98 -3.93
CA ALA A 102 1.43 -23.30 -5.29
C ALA A 102 2.49 -24.07 -6.06
N THR A 103 2.07 -25.09 -6.81
CA THR A 103 2.96 -25.90 -7.65
C THR A 103 2.93 -25.43 -9.10
N ARG A 104 4.11 -25.53 -9.76
CA ARG A 104 4.26 -25.34 -11.20
C ARG A 104 4.85 -26.55 -11.85
N HIS A 105 4.42 -26.82 -13.05
CA HIS A 105 4.86 -27.96 -13.84
C HIS A 105 5.57 -27.48 -15.08
N TYR A 106 6.76 -28.00 -15.34
CA TYR A 106 7.56 -27.69 -16.52
C TYR A 106 7.82 -28.97 -17.29
N ALA A 107 7.65 -28.92 -18.58
CA ALA A 107 7.99 -29.99 -19.49
C ALA A 107 9.08 -29.51 -20.46
N PHE A 108 10.16 -30.28 -20.53
CA PHE A 108 11.27 -30.01 -21.42
C PHE A 108 11.46 -31.14 -22.41
N GLU A 109 11.78 -30.81 -23.64
CA GLU A 109 12.31 -31.71 -24.64
C GLU A 109 13.81 -31.45 -24.76
N LEU A 110 14.63 -32.46 -24.50
CA LEU A 110 16.09 -32.35 -24.46
C LEU A 110 16.70 -33.04 -25.69
N ALA A 111 17.56 -32.33 -26.41
CA ALA A 111 18.33 -32.85 -27.53
C ALA A 111 19.82 -32.56 -27.36
N ALA A 112 20.70 -33.55 -27.56
CA ALA A 112 22.14 -33.38 -27.52
C ALA A 112 22.70 -33.17 -28.92
N ARG A 113 23.60 -32.17 -29.09
CA ARG A 113 24.28 -31.84 -30.34
C ARG A 113 25.78 -31.84 -30.19
N ASP A 114 26.49 -31.98 -31.34
CA ASP A 114 27.93 -31.85 -31.35
C ASP A 114 28.37 -30.39 -31.09
N ALA A 115 29.48 -30.23 -30.36
CA ALA A 115 29.98 -28.92 -29.89
C ALA A 115 30.62 -28.05 -30.98
N ARG A 116 30.41 -28.32 -32.27
CA ARG A 116 31.05 -27.56 -33.38
C ARG A 116 30.53 -26.12 -33.48
N ASP A 117 29.28 -25.92 -33.16
CA ASP A 117 28.68 -24.58 -33.06
C ASP A 117 28.09 -24.38 -31.66
N ARG A 118 28.81 -23.64 -30.82
CA ARG A 118 28.38 -23.31 -29.45
C ARG A 118 27.57 -22.03 -29.38
N SER A 119 27.49 -21.26 -30.46
CA SER A 119 26.77 -19.97 -30.48
C SER A 119 25.26 -20.16 -30.29
N SER A 120 24.73 -21.34 -30.69
CA SER A 120 23.31 -21.70 -30.57
C SER A 120 22.95 -22.46 -29.27
N ILE A 121 23.91 -22.66 -28.36
CA ILE A 121 23.69 -23.41 -27.11
C ILE A 121 23.48 -22.42 -25.97
N ALA A 122 22.33 -22.48 -25.33
CA ALA A 122 22.06 -21.69 -24.15
C ALA A 122 22.92 -22.19 -22.94
N TYR A 123 23.64 -21.27 -22.31
CA TYR A 123 24.35 -21.53 -21.06
C TYR A 123 23.40 -21.33 -19.86
N GLN A 124 22.50 -20.37 -19.97
CA GLN A 124 21.45 -20.16 -18.97
C GLN A 124 20.12 -19.94 -19.67
N ILE A 125 19.08 -20.56 -19.12
CA ILE A 125 17.69 -20.30 -19.46
C ILE A 125 17.01 -19.84 -18.18
N ARG A 126 16.56 -18.58 -18.16
CA ARG A 126 15.86 -17.99 -17.02
C ARG A 126 14.39 -17.85 -17.33
N PHE A 127 13.55 -18.38 -16.46
CA PHE A 127 12.11 -18.20 -16.57
C PHE A 127 11.67 -16.83 -16.07
N ARG A 128 10.76 -16.19 -16.82
CA ARG A 128 10.00 -15.01 -16.43
C ARG A 128 8.54 -15.39 -16.25
N TYR A 129 7.85 -14.65 -15.41
CA TYR A 129 6.46 -14.95 -15.06
C TYR A 129 5.57 -13.73 -15.29
N PRO A 130 5.20 -13.42 -16.55
CA PRO A 130 4.40 -12.24 -16.88
C PRO A 130 3.05 -12.23 -16.17
N ALA A 131 2.39 -13.38 -16.05
CA ALA A 131 1.10 -13.51 -15.38
C ALA A 131 1.18 -13.16 -13.88
N ASP A 132 2.26 -13.56 -13.19
CA ASP A 132 2.48 -13.21 -11.78
C ASP A 132 2.69 -11.70 -11.61
N LEU A 133 3.46 -11.09 -12.51
CA LEU A 133 3.69 -9.65 -12.48
C LEU A 133 2.40 -8.86 -12.72
N GLN A 134 1.56 -9.32 -13.66
CA GLN A 134 0.26 -8.72 -13.90
C GLN A 134 -0.66 -8.86 -12.68
N ALA A 135 -0.74 -10.05 -12.09
CA ALA A 135 -1.54 -10.30 -10.88
C ALA A 135 -1.08 -9.43 -9.70
N ALA A 136 0.23 -9.32 -9.48
CA ALA A 136 0.78 -8.45 -8.45
C ALA A 136 0.48 -6.96 -8.69
N THR A 137 0.53 -6.52 -9.95
CA THR A 137 0.17 -5.15 -10.32
C THR A 137 -1.30 -4.85 -10.06
N VAL A 138 -2.20 -5.75 -10.46
CA VAL A 138 -3.65 -5.61 -10.20
C VAL A 138 -3.91 -5.56 -8.71
N ALA A 139 -3.35 -6.48 -7.92
CA ALA A 139 -3.52 -6.50 -6.47
C ALA A 139 -3.01 -5.21 -5.80
N SER A 140 -1.92 -4.64 -6.30
CA SER A 140 -1.38 -3.37 -5.77
C SER A 140 -2.27 -2.16 -6.10
N LEU A 141 -2.89 -2.16 -7.28
CA LEU A 141 -3.83 -1.12 -7.69
C LEU A 141 -5.14 -1.20 -6.88
N ASP A 142 -5.66 -2.41 -6.65
CA ASP A 142 -6.86 -2.62 -5.84
C ASP A 142 -6.62 -2.15 -4.39
N ALA A 143 -5.50 -2.53 -3.78
CA ALA A 143 -5.14 -2.07 -2.44
C ALA A 143 -4.96 -0.54 -2.36
N ALA A 144 -4.39 0.09 -3.40
CA ALA A 144 -4.28 1.53 -3.47
C ALA A 144 -5.65 2.22 -3.61
N ALA A 145 -6.56 1.64 -4.40
CA ALA A 145 -7.92 2.15 -4.58
C ALA A 145 -8.72 2.06 -3.26
N GLU A 146 -8.62 0.96 -2.52
CA GLU A 146 -9.24 0.80 -1.20
C GLU A 146 -8.71 1.85 -0.22
N ALA A 147 -7.39 2.02 -0.14
CA ALA A 147 -6.77 3.01 0.76
C ALA A 147 -7.17 4.46 0.43
N ILE A 148 -7.36 4.80 -0.84
CA ILE A 148 -7.89 6.11 -1.26
C ILE A 148 -9.36 6.25 -0.84
N GLY A 149 -10.16 5.20 -1.05
CA GLY A 149 -11.56 5.15 -0.63
C GLY A 149 -11.73 5.43 0.86
N ASP A 150 -10.97 4.73 1.70
CA ASP A 150 -10.98 4.91 3.15
C ASP A 150 -10.62 6.35 3.56
N ARG A 151 -9.57 6.92 2.94
CA ARG A 151 -9.17 8.31 3.21
C ARG A 151 -10.24 9.33 2.82
N VAL A 152 -10.96 9.10 1.73
CA VAL A 152 -12.07 9.97 1.31
C VAL A 152 -13.23 9.90 2.31
N ILE A 153 -13.54 8.70 2.81
CA ILE A 153 -14.55 8.49 3.84
C ILE A 153 -14.16 9.19 5.14
N ASP A 154 -12.92 9.00 5.61
CA ASP A 154 -12.41 9.64 6.82
C ASP A 154 -12.47 11.17 6.71
N LEU A 155 -12.01 11.72 5.58
CA LEU A 155 -12.07 13.15 5.34
C LEU A 155 -13.51 13.69 5.34
N ALA A 156 -14.45 12.96 4.73
CA ALA A 156 -15.86 13.33 4.71
C ALA A 156 -16.50 13.29 6.10
N LEU A 157 -16.13 12.31 6.93
CA LEU A 157 -16.58 12.21 8.32
C LEU A 157 -15.96 13.33 9.17
N ASP A 158 -14.69 13.65 8.95
CA ASP A 158 -14.00 14.74 9.63
C ASP A 158 -14.60 16.10 9.32
N GLN A 159 -14.91 16.35 8.05
CA GLN A 159 -15.57 17.58 7.62
C GLN A 159 -17.01 17.70 8.15
N ALA A 160 -17.70 16.58 8.33
CA ALA A 160 -19.08 16.59 8.82
C ALA A 160 -19.24 17.22 10.21
N ALA A 161 -18.22 17.14 11.06
CA ALA A 161 -18.22 17.79 12.38
C ALA A 161 -18.18 19.33 12.28
N LEU A 162 -17.56 19.84 11.22
CA LEU A 162 -17.36 21.28 10.99
C LEU A 162 -18.35 21.88 9.97
N SER A 163 -19.21 21.04 9.35
CA SER A 163 -20.12 21.44 8.27
C SER A 163 -21.58 21.51 8.75
N GLY A 164 -22.39 22.23 7.98
CA GLY A 164 -23.82 22.35 8.21
C GLY A 164 -24.25 23.63 8.92
N PRO A 165 -25.57 23.80 9.18
CA PRO A 165 -26.10 24.91 9.96
C PRO A 165 -25.49 24.90 11.36
N ARG A 166 -25.06 26.04 11.84
CA ARG A 166 -24.44 26.19 13.15
C ARG A 166 -25.33 26.90 14.14
N ASN A 167 -25.49 26.35 15.32
CA ASN A 167 -25.97 27.04 16.47
C ASN A 167 -24.82 27.84 17.12
N LEU A 168 -25.00 29.11 17.30
CA LEU A 168 -24.07 30.04 17.94
C LEU A 168 -24.61 30.58 19.27
N ALA A 169 -25.81 30.18 19.68
CA ALA A 169 -26.47 30.66 20.88
C ALA A 169 -25.89 29.99 22.13
N TYR A 170 -24.70 30.41 22.49
CA TYR A 170 -23.98 29.95 23.69
C TYR A 170 -23.67 31.12 24.60
N SER A 171 -23.83 30.92 25.91
CA SER A 171 -23.36 31.85 26.92
C SER A 171 -22.29 31.19 27.80
N VAL A 172 -21.42 32.01 28.39
CA VAL A 172 -20.32 31.55 29.23
C VAL A 172 -20.30 32.29 30.56
N GLN A 173 -19.94 31.56 31.65
CA GLN A 173 -19.82 32.12 32.99
C GLN A 173 -18.66 31.49 33.74
N GLY A 174 -17.76 32.25 34.30
CA GLY A 174 -16.65 31.76 35.13
C GLY A 174 -15.31 32.31 34.72
N ALA A 175 -14.28 31.46 34.82
CA ALA A 175 -12.89 31.85 34.64
C ALA A 175 -12.54 32.10 33.16
N SER A 176 -12.19 33.33 32.82
CA SER A 176 -11.90 33.76 31.43
C SER A 176 -10.63 33.12 30.87
N ASP A 177 -9.71 32.61 31.69
CA ASP A 177 -8.50 31.89 31.28
C ASP A 177 -8.77 30.52 30.68
N LEU A 178 -10.00 30.02 30.84
CA LEU A 178 -10.48 28.76 30.25
C LEU A 178 -11.37 28.99 29.02
N GLN A 179 -11.70 30.23 28.70
CA GLN A 179 -12.71 30.55 27.67
C GLN A 179 -12.18 30.20 26.28
N PRO A 180 -12.90 29.32 25.50
CA PRO A 180 -12.62 29.13 24.11
C PRO A 180 -12.94 30.43 23.31
N SER A 181 -12.27 30.63 22.19
CA SER A 181 -12.52 31.74 21.30
C SER A 181 -13.82 31.59 20.50
N GLU A 182 -14.30 30.34 20.37
CA GLU A 182 -15.55 30.01 19.67
C GLU A 182 -16.19 28.78 20.28
N VAL A 183 -17.53 28.77 20.38
CA VAL A 183 -18.34 27.63 20.74
C VAL A 183 -19.48 27.52 19.76
N THR A 184 -19.61 26.41 19.09
CA THR A 184 -20.69 26.17 18.12
C THR A 184 -21.13 24.70 18.16
N ASP A 185 -22.34 24.42 17.69
CA ASP A 185 -22.75 23.05 17.36
C ASP A 185 -23.52 22.99 16.05
N ASN A 186 -23.58 21.81 15.45
CA ASN A 186 -24.38 21.55 14.26
C ASN A 186 -25.57 20.60 14.53
N GLY A 187 -25.98 20.50 15.77
CA GLY A 187 -27.04 19.59 16.24
C GLY A 187 -26.57 18.14 16.46
N ARG A 188 -25.29 17.84 16.23
CA ARG A 188 -24.68 16.52 16.44
C ARG A 188 -23.35 16.58 17.20
N PHE A 189 -22.52 17.55 16.85
CA PHE A 189 -21.20 17.77 17.44
C PHE A 189 -21.14 19.18 17.99
N THR A 190 -20.55 19.34 19.15
CA THR A 190 -20.17 20.64 19.69
C THR A 190 -18.70 20.88 19.41
N VAL A 191 -18.36 22.05 18.85
CA VAL A 191 -16.99 22.41 18.49
C VAL A 191 -16.57 23.61 19.34
N LEU A 192 -15.45 23.44 20.04
CA LEU A 192 -14.78 24.49 20.78
C LEU A 192 -13.49 24.85 20.04
N ARG A 193 -13.18 26.15 19.95
CA ARG A 193 -11.91 26.60 19.40
C ARG A 193 -11.06 27.19 20.50
N PHE A 194 -9.84 26.66 20.66
CA PHE A 194 -8.84 27.19 21.59
C PHE A 194 -7.69 27.81 20.80
N PRO A 195 -7.23 29.03 21.16
CA PRO A 195 -6.05 29.60 20.53
C PRO A 195 -4.82 28.72 20.68
N ALA A 196 -3.92 28.73 19.71
CA ALA A 196 -2.82 27.78 19.53
C ALA A 196 -1.96 27.47 20.77
N ASN A 197 -1.85 28.38 21.72
CA ASN A 197 -1.04 28.21 22.95
C ASN A 197 -1.86 28.00 24.22
N GLN A 198 -3.19 27.94 24.10
CA GLN A 198 -4.05 27.74 25.27
C GLN A 198 -4.15 26.24 25.58
N PRO A 199 -3.73 25.77 26.77
CA PRO A 199 -3.93 24.37 27.14
C PRO A 199 -5.41 24.02 27.20
N ILE A 200 -5.79 22.91 26.58
CA ILE A 200 -7.16 22.37 26.61
C ILE A 200 -7.49 21.93 28.02
N PRO A 201 -8.55 22.49 28.65
CA PRO A 201 -8.98 22.08 29.99
C PRO A 201 -9.68 20.71 29.96
N SER A 202 -9.93 20.13 31.12
CA SER A 202 -10.84 18.98 31.23
C SER A 202 -12.28 19.43 30.91
N ILE A 203 -12.98 18.67 30.08
CA ILE A 203 -14.31 19.01 29.55
C ILE A 203 -15.31 18.00 30.10
N PHE A 204 -16.36 18.49 30.72
CA PHE A 204 -17.46 17.69 31.24
C PHE A 204 -18.76 18.15 30.61
N ALA A 205 -19.64 17.19 30.25
CA ALA A 205 -21.04 17.50 29.97
C ALA A 205 -21.80 17.71 31.28
N VAL A 206 -22.69 18.67 31.27
CA VAL A 206 -23.59 18.97 32.42
C VAL A 206 -25.02 18.67 32.00
N SER A 207 -25.69 17.78 32.75
CA SER A 207 -27.10 17.47 32.54
C SER A 207 -28.02 18.62 32.97
N ALA A 208 -29.30 18.53 32.64
CA ALA A 208 -30.30 19.49 33.12
C ALA A 208 -30.43 19.52 34.66
N GLU A 209 -30.11 18.42 35.32
CA GLU A 209 -30.09 18.28 36.77
C GLU A 209 -28.78 18.76 37.41
N GLY A 210 -27.79 19.16 36.57
CA GLY A 210 -26.52 19.70 37.03
C GLY A 210 -25.40 18.66 37.26
N GLU A 211 -25.66 17.38 36.92
CA GLU A 211 -24.68 16.32 37.05
C GLU A 211 -23.60 16.40 35.96
N GLU A 212 -22.34 16.17 36.36
CA GLU A 212 -21.20 16.19 35.47
C GLU A 212 -20.85 14.77 35.01
N SER A 213 -20.62 14.62 33.72
CA SER A 213 -20.12 13.38 33.12
C SER A 213 -18.97 13.69 32.14
N LEU A 214 -18.03 12.74 32.00
CA LEU A 214 -17.02 12.84 30.97
C LEU A 214 -17.66 12.73 29.58
N VAL A 215 -17.19 13.52 28.64
CA VAL A 215 -17.66 13.49 27.25
C VAL A 215 -16.50 13.15 26.31
N PRO A 216 -16.72 12.25 25.35
CA PRO A 216 -15.69 11.93 24.37
C PRO A 216 -15.48 13.12 23.42
N PHE A 217 -14.22 13.45 23.15
CA PHE A 217 -13.85 14.49 22.22
C PHE A 217 -12.56 14.14 21.48
N ASP A 218 -12.39 14.75 20.31
CA ASP A 218 -11.16 14.73 19.49
C ASP A 218 -10.57 16.11 19.39
N VAL A 219 -9.26 16.18 19.24
CA VAL A 219 -8.54 17.43 18.98
C VAL A 219 -8.10 17.43 17.52
N ARG A 220 -8.53 18.47 16.76
CA ARG A 220 -8.26 18.65 15.35
C ARG A 220 -7.67 20.04 15.10
N GLY A 221 -6.35 20.15 15.15
CA GLY A 221 -5.68 21.45 15.12
C GLY A 221 -6.05 22.31 16.34
N GLU A 222 -6.67 23.47 16.11
CA GLU A 222 -7.16 24.39 17.16
C GLU A 222 -8.60 24.09 17.61
N PHE A 223 -9.24 23.06 17.02
CA PHE A 223 -10.60 22.68 17.35
C PHE A 223 -10.66 21.46 18.24
N VAL A 224 -11.53 21.52 19.23
CA VAL A 224 -11.95 20.38 20.06
C VAL A 224 -13.36 20.02 19.64
N VAL A 225 -13.52 18.83 19.08
CA VAL A 225 -14.80 18.30 18.58
C VAL A 225 -15.38 17.33 19.61
N ILE A 226 -16.45 17.72 20.27
CA ILE A 226 -17.18 16.92 21.23
C ILE A 226 -18.23 16.13 20.48
N HIS A 227 -18.30 14.81 20.69
CA HIS A 227 -19.20 13.88 20.00
C HIS A 227 -20.61 13.88 20.61
N ALA A 228 -21.06 15.04 21.06
CA ALA A 228 -22.41 15.25 21.61
C ALA A 228 -22.80 16.71 21.49
N VAL A 229 -24.09 16.99 21.53
CA VAL A 229 -24.66 18.30 21.83
C VAL A 229 -25.37 18.16 23.17
N VAL A 230 -24.98 19.01 24.11
CA VAL A 230 -25.46 18.94 25.51
C VAL A 230 -26.00 20.30 25.96
N PRO A 231 -26.87 20.35 26.97
CA PRO A 231 -27.39 21.60 27.49
C PRO A 231 -26.32 22.49 28.13
N GLY A 232 -25.25 21.89 28.66
CA GLY A 232 -24.15 22.64 29.23
C GLY A 232 -22.83 21.89 29.21
N LEU A 233 -21.72 22.62 29.20
CA LEU A 233 -20.38 22.10 29.39
C LEU A 233 -19.72 22.78 30.60
N ARG A 234 -18.89 22.05 31.31
CA ARG A 234 -18.06 22.56 32.37
C ARG A 234 -16.59 22.26 32.09
N LEU A 235 -15.81 23.34 31.99
CA LEU A 235 -14.38 23.27 31.73
C LEU A 235 -13.63 23.48 33.05
N ARG A 236 -12.63 22.63 33.32
CA ARG A 236 -11.86 22.69 34.57
C ARG A 236 -10.36 22.60 34.30
N ARG A 237 -9.60 23.42 35.02
CA ARG A 237 -8.14 23.33 35.08
C ARG A 237 -7.65 23.83 36.46
N GLY A 238 -7.18 22.93 37.30
CA GLY A 238 -6.86 23.24 38.67
C GLY A 238 -8.08 23.80 39.42
N ALA A 239 -8.00 25.01 39.95
CA ALA A 239 -9.10 25.70 40.63
C ALA A 239 -10.01 26.50 39.69
N SER A 240 -9.59 26.74 38.45
CA SER A 240 -10.37 27.49 37.48
C SER A 240 -11.52 26.66 36.93
N VAL A 241 -12.71 27.24 36.84
CA VAL A 241 -13.93 26.64 36.32
C VAL A 241 -14.63 27.62 35.39
N LEU A 242 -15.04 27.14 34.21
CA LEU A 242 -15.87 27.86 33.25
C LEU A 242 -17.09 27.00 32.91
N CYS A 243 -18.27 27.59 32.98
CA CYS A 243 -19.52 26.99 32.51
C CYS A 243 -19.89 27.55 31.15
N ILE A 244 -20.32 26.71 30.24
CA ILE A 244 -20.81 27.07 28.91
C ILE A 244 -22.24 26.55 28.82
N PHE A 245 -23.20 27.39 28.48
CA PHE A 245 -24.61 27.03 28.39
C PHE A 245 -25.07 27.13 26.93
N ASN A 246 -25.76 26.07 26.47
CA ASN A 246 -26.36 26.02 25.15
C ASN A 246 -27.80 26.56 25.23
N GLU A 247 -27.99 27.81 24.82
CA GLU A 247 -29.28 28.49 24.94
C GLU A 247 -30.30 28.02 23.90
N ALA A 248 -29.87 27.32 22.86
CA ALA A 248 -30.72 26.73 21.83
C ALA A 248 -30.65 25.20 21.78
N TYR A 249 -30.40 24.58 22.92
CA TYR A 249 -30.31 23.11 23.02
C TYR A 249 -31.64 22.42 22.59
N ASP A 250 -31.53 21.52 21.59
CA ASP A 250 -32.59 20.60 21.20
C ASP A 250 -32.16 19.16 21.51
N PRO A 251 -32.85 18.45 22.45
CA PRO A 251 -32.50 17.08 22.80
C PRO A 251 -32.73 16.08 21.64
N ARG A 252 -33.51 16.45 20.62
CA ARG A 252 -33.72 15.59 19.44
C ARG A 252 -32.52 15.57 18.49
N GLY A 253 -31.71 16.62 18.50
CA GLY A 253 -30.56 16.78 17.59
C GLY A 253 -30.94 16.76 16.11
N VAL A 254 -29.95 16.56 15.25
CA VAL A 254 -30.13 16.49 13.79
C VAL A 254 -29.77 15.08 13.29
N ALA A 255 -30.71 14.42 12.61
CA ALA A 255 -30.47 13.14 11.95
C ALA A 255 -30.02 13.36 10.50
N THR A 256 -28.92 12.71 10.08
CA THR A 256 -28.44 12.74 8.70
C THR A 256 -29.20 11.80 7.76
N GLY A 257 -29.90 10.82 8.31
CA GLY A 257 -30.57 9.76 7.51
C GLY A 257 -29.63 8.73 6.91
N THR A 258 -28.31 8.89 7.03
CA THR A 258 -27.28 8.04 6.41
C THR A 258 -26.75 6.94 7.34
N GLY A 259 -27.12 6.99 8.63
CA GLY A 259 -26.56 6.10 9.67
C GLY A 259 -25.12 6.45 10.07
N THR A 260 -24.59 7.58 9.57
CA THR A 260 -23.27 8.12 9.92
C THR A 260 -23.35 9.58 10.34
N ALA A 261 -22.25 10.17 10.72
CA ALA A 261 -22.12 11.59 11.01
C ALA A 261 -22.21 12.47 9.75
N SER A 262 -21.92 11.94 8.60
CA SER A 262 -21.86 12.66 7.33
C SER A 262 -23.16 12.50 6.53
N PRO A 263 -23.68 13.57 5.88
CA PRO A 263 -24.84 13.46 5.00
C PRO A 263 -24.53 12.76 3.67
N ILE A 264 -23.25 12.55 3.35
CA ILE A 264 -22.80 11.93 2.09
C ILE A 264 -22.19 10.52 2.26
N VAL A 265 -21.91 10.10 3.50
CA VAL A 265 -21.39 8.77 3.80
C VAL A 265 -22.53 7.91 4.37
N HIS A 266 -22.93 6.88 3.64
CA HIS A 266 -23.98 5.97 4.06
C HIS A 266 -23.40 4.71 4.72
N ARG A 267 -23.98 4.31 5.87
CA ARG A 267 -23.69 3.01 6.47
C ARG A 267 -24.49 1.95 5.71
N SER A 268 -23.76 0.98 5.12
CA SER A 268 -24.37 -0.26 4.63
C SER A 268 -24.02 -1.41 5.56
N VAL A 269 -24.98 -2.31 5.79
CA VAL A 269 -24.70 -3.58 6.48
C VAL A 269 -24.31 -4.56 5.38
N ALA A 270 -23.10 -5.12 5.46
CA ALA A 270 -22.73 -6.24 4.60
C ALA A 270 -23.73 -7.37 4.90
N GLN A 271 -24.51 -7.81 3.90
CA GLN A 271 -25.31 -9.02 4.04
C GLN A 271 -24.35 -10.18 4.29
N GLY A 272 -24.33 -10.68 5.53
CA GLY A 272 -23.55 -11.85 5.88
C GLY A 272 -23.91 -12.99 4.94
N ALA A 273 -22.90 -13.70 4.44
CA ALA A 273 -23.10 -14.98 3.81
C ALA A 273 -23.95 -15.82 4.79
N GLN A 274 -25.12 -16.22 4.36
CA GLN A 274 -25.92 -17.19 5.12
C GLN A 274 -25.11 -18.49 5.26
N PRO A 275 -25.13 -19.12 6.42
CA PRO A 275 -24.40 -20.37 6.67
C PRO A 275 -24.86 -21.51 5.77
#